data_653eec9bebefaceb071dad80a06b788d
#
_entry.id   653eec9bebefaceb071dad80a06b788d
#
_cell.length_a   1.000
_cell.length_b   1.000
_cell.length_c   1.000
_cell.angle_alpha   90.00
_cell.angle_beta   90.00
_cell.angle_gamma   90.00
#
_symmetry.space_group_name_H-M   'P 1'
#
loop_
_entity.id
_entity.type
_entity.pdbx_description
1 polymer ?
#
loop_
_entity_poly.entity_id
_entity_poly.type
_entity_poly.pdbx_seq_one_letter_code
_entity_poly.pdbx_strand_id
1 'polypeptide(L)'
;MELSYTQNLEDYHLSLAFAGQKIGTYIDVGAGHPVADNVSFWFYERGWQGIVVEPQAELTGLYARLRPRDTAVCGLVGRENGEIDFHVVDRLHGFSTTVEHIARQAQQFGLGYRTVRMPVVTLAQLCAENKVGEIDFLKIDVEGGEVDVLHGGDWGRYRPKVVVVEAVMPGTGEPAWADWEPFLLARGYRFALFDTLNRFYVAEEHPDIFARLPSERAPWDKVRHMYEIGRAPEKSWSAARLEPMRARLNSAAMRSRSR
;
A
#
# COMPACT_ATOMS: atom_id res chain seq x y z
N MET A 1 0.06 -13.57 -14.55
CA MET A 1 -0.83 -13.37 -13.39
C MET A 1 -2.26 -13.39 -13.88
N GLU A 2 -3.16 -14.10 -13.19
CA GLU A 2 -4.58 -14.25 -13.61
C GLU A 2 -5.56 -13.48 -12.71
N LEU A 3 -5.15 -13.15 -11.48
CA LEU A 3 -5.98 -12.49 -10.49
C LEU A 3 -5.16 -11.44 -9.73
N SER A 4 -5.71 -10.22 -9.64
CA SER A 4 -5.20 -9.13 -8.80
C SER A 4 -6.02 -9.01 -7.53
N TYR A 5 -5.34 -8.74 -6.42
CA TYR A 5 -5.94 -8.51 -5.10
C TYR A 5 -5.98 -7.02 -4.73
N THR A 6 -5.48 -6.17 -5.61
CA THR A 6 -5.23 -4.75 -5.32
C THR A 6 -6.23 -3.81 -5.98
N GLN A 7 -6.13 -2.54 -5.63
CA GLN A 7 -7.03 -1.51 -6.14
C GLN A 7 -6.68 -1.09 -7.58
N ASN A 8 -5.38 -1.00 -7.90
CA ASN A 8 -4.88 -0.41 -9.15
C ASN A 8 -3.87 -1.29 -9.90
N LEU A 9 -3.94 -2.62 -9.71
CA LEU A 9 -3.02 -3.58 -10.31
C LEU A 9 -1.57 -3.45 -9.80
N GLU A 10 -1.37 -2.96 -8.58
CA GLU A 10 -0.05 -2.81 -7.97
C GLU A 10 0.70 -4.14 -7.92
N ASP A 11 0.01 -5.20 -7.48
CA ASP A 11 0.53 -6.56 -7.43
C ASP A 11 0.86 -7.10 -8.83
N TYR A 12 0.07 -6.75 -9.85
CA TYR A 12 0.37 -7.10 -11.23
C TYR A 12 1.66 -6.43 -11.73
N HIS A 13 1.81 -5.11 -11.51
CA HIS A 13 3.00 -4.39 -11.94
C HIS A 13 4.25 -4.90 -11.22
N LEU A 14 4.18 -5.14 -9.90
CA LEU A 14 5.26 -5.77 -9.15
C LEU A 14 5.56 -7.18 -9.64
N SER A 15 4.55 -7.96 -10.06
CA SER A 15 4.75 -9.28 -10.62
C SER A 15 5.56 -9.27 -11.94
N LEU A 16 5.47 -8.19 -12.71
CA LEU A 16 6.31 -7.97 -13.88
C LEU A 16 7.75 -7.63 -13.46
N ALA A 17 7.91 -6.74 -12.48
CA ALA A 17 9.21 -6.35 -11.95
C ALA A 17 10.02 -7.56 -11.47
N PHE A 18 9.36 -8.49 -10.78
CA PHE A 18 9.98 -9.71 -10.21
C PHE A 18 9.68 -10.98 -11.02
N ALA A 19 9.46 -10.83 -12.33
CA ALA A 19 9.19 -11.98 -13.20
C ALA A 19 10.32 -13.03 -13.13
N GLY A 20 9.95 -14.28 -12.82
CA GLY A 20 10.87 -15.40 -12.67
C GLY A 20 11.46 -15.57 -11.26
N GLN A 21 11.30 -14.61 -10.36
CA GLN A 21 11.70 -14.75 -8.96
C GLN A 21 10.67 -15.58 -8.19
N LYS A 22 11.12 -16.70 -7.59
CA LYS A 22 10.22 -17.66 -6.94
C LYS A 22 9.87 -17.28 -5.51
N ILE A 23 10.82 -16.72 -4.78
CA ILE A 23 10.69 -16.30 -3.39
C ILE A 23 11.30 -14.91 -3.24
N GLY A 24 10.84 -14.15 -2.27
CA GLY A 24 11.35 -12.82 -1.99
C GLY A 24 10.82 -12.29 -0.68
N THR A 25 11.19 -11.04 -0.39
CA THR A 25 10.86 -10.35 0.84
C THR A 25 10.25 -8.99 0.57
N TYR A 26 9.29 -8.61 1.40
CA TYR A 26 8.65 -7.31 1.31
C TYR A 26 8.47 -6.66 2.68
N ILE A 27 8.29 -5.35 2.65
CA ILE A 27 7.75 -4.56 3.76
C ILE A 27 6.52 -3.82 3.22
N ASP A 28 5.39 -3.97 3.91
CA ASP A 28 4.10 -3.39 3.52
C ASP A 28 3.60 -2.52 4.68
N VAL A 29 3.76 -1.20 4.55
CA VAL A 29 3.41 -0.20 5.57
C VAL A 29 2.06 0.41 5.22
N GLY A 30 1.11 0.31 6.16
CA GLY A 30 -0.29 0.58 5.89
C GLY A 30 -0.92 -0.58 5.12
N ALA A 31 -0.68 -1.81 5.59
CA ALA A 31 -1.00 -3.02 4.85
C ALA A 31 -2.51 -3.32 4.77
N GLY A 32 -3.34 -2.73 5.62
CA GLY A 32 -4.79 -2.90 5.60
C GLY A 32 -5.24 -4.34 5.82
N HIS A 33 -6.25 -4.77 5.07
CA HIS A 33 -6.77 -6.13 5.15
C HIS A 33 -5.80 -7.14 4.52
N PRO A 34 -5.57 -8.33 5.15
CA PRO A 34 -4.54 -9.27 4.71
C PRO A 34 -4.74 -9.88 3.31
N VAL A 35 -5.89 -9.71 2.70
CA VAL A 35 -6.25 -10.29 1.39
C VAL A 35 -6.81 -9.23 0.44
N ALA A 36 -7.82 -8.48 0.88
CA ALA A 36 -8.55 -7.54 0.04
C ALA A 36 -7.79 -6.20 -0.04
N ASP A 37 -7.68 -5.65 -1.26
CA ASP A 37 -6.95 -4.42 -1.54
C ASP A 37 -5.50 -4.44 -1.01
N ASN A 38 -4.86 -5.62 -1.07
CA ASN A 38 -3.56 -5.87 -0.47
C ASN A 38 -2.49 -6.19 -1.52
N VAL A 39 -1.44 -5.37 -1.55
CA VAL A 39 -0.36 -5.44 -2.55
C VAL A 39 0.52 -6.67 -2.36
N SER A 40 0.79 -7.05 -1.12
CA SER A 40 1.71 -8.14 -0.79
C SER A 40 1.07 -9.55 -0.82
N PHE A 41 -0.27 -9.65 -0.85
CA PHE A 41 -0.95 -10.94 -0.74
C PHE A 41 -0.68 -11.88 -1.93
N TRP A 42 -0.64 -11.37 -3.16
CA TRP A 42 -0.31 -12.18 -4.32
C TRP A 42 1.07 -12.84 -4.22
N PHE A 43 2.03 -12.13 -3.64
CA PHE A 43 3.38 -12.62 -3.39
C PHE A 43 3.39 -13.64 -2.24
N TYR A 44 2.64 -13.35 -1.17
CA TYR A 44 2.50 -14.27 -0.03
C TYR A 44 1.98 -15.64 -0.48
N GLU A 45 0.94 -15.71 -1.30
CA GLU A 45 0.42 -16.98 -1.84
C GLU A 45 1.48 -17.80 -2.58
N ARG A 46 2.52 -17.15 -3.09
CA ARG A 46 3.62 -17.76 -3.87
C ARG A 46 4.87 -18.05 -3.08
N GLY A 47 4.77 -17.98 -1.76
CA GLY A 47 5.86 -18.38 -0.87
C GLY A 47 6.78 -17.23 -0.44
N TRP A 48 6.50 -15.98 -0.87
CA TRP A 48 7.15 -14.81 -0.31
C TRP A 48 6.71 -14.59 1.12
N GLN A 49 7.49 -13.81 1.86
CA GLN A 49 7.17 -13.41 3.23
C GLN A 49 7.70 -12.02 3.51
N GLY A 50 7.17 -11.37 4.52
CA GLY A 50 7.62 -10.02 4.84
C GLY A 50 7.17 -9.53 6.19
N ILE A 51 7.30 -8.22 6.34
CA ILE A 51 6.78 -7.47 7.47
C ILE A 51 5.59 -6.68 6.97
N VAL A 52 4.48 -6.76 7.68
CA VAL A 52 3.29 -5.97 7.44
C VAL A 52 3.02 -5.10 8.65
N VAL A 53 2.81 -3.81 8.45
CA VAL A 53 2.51 -2.86 9.52
C VAL A 53 1.10 -2.32 9.32
N GLU A 54 0.25 -2.53 10.31
CA GLU A 54 -1.14 -2.10 10.29
C GLU A 54 -1.56 -1.64 11.70
N PRO A 55 -1.98 -0.37 11.88
CA PRO A 55 -2.30 0.15 13.20
C PRO A 55 -3.58 -0.42 13.82
N GLN A 56 -4.49 -0.97 13.02
CA GLN A 56 -5.75 -1.48 13.51
C GLN A 56 -5.60 -2.93 13.99
N ALA A 57 -5.69 -3.14 15.30
CA ALA A 57 -5.46 -4.44 15.94
C ALA A 57 -6.36 -5.57 15.40
N GLU A 58 -7.58 -5.23 14.96
CA GLU A 58 -8.50 -6.19 14.33
C GLU A 58 -7.94 -6.74 13.03
N LEU A 59 -7.40 -5.85 12.18
CA LEU A 59 -6.77 -6.23 10.91
C LEU A 59 -5.45 -6.95 11.15
N THR A 60 -4.60 -6.43 12.04
CA THR A 60 -3.34 -7.11 12.41
C THR A 60 -3.59 -8.52 12.94
N GLY A 61 -4.64 -8.72 13.75
CA GLY A 61 -5.04 -10.04 14.24
C GLY A 61 -5.47 -11.03 13.15
N LEU A 62 -5.95 -10.54 11.99
CA LEU A 62 -6.25 -11.39 10.84
C LEU A 62 -4.99 -11.93 10.17
N TYR A 63 -3.90 -11.16 10.13
CA TYR A 63 -2.63 -11.62 9.55
C TYR A 63 -2.10 -12.87 10.26
N ALA A 64 -2.14 -12.93 11.58
CA ALA A 64 -1.68 -14.09 12.33
C ALA A 64 -2.41 -15.40 11.93
N ARG A 65 -3.66 -15.30 11.49
CA ARG A 65 -4.47 -16.46 11.06
C ARG A 65 -4.33 -16.77 9.59
N LEU A 66 -4.29 -15.74 8.74
CA LEU A 66 -4.35 -15.91 7.29
C LEU A 66 -2.97 -15.89 6.64
N ARG A 67 -2.00 -15.23 7.30
CA ARG A 67 -0.64 -15.05 6.78
C ARG A 67 0.44 -15.33 7.84
N PRO A 68 0.48 -16.54 8.41
CA PRO A 68 1.38 -16.87 9.53
C PRO A 68 2.88 -16.87 9.18
N ARG A 69 3.27 -16.72 7.90
CA ARG A 69 4.67 -16.54 7.52
C ARG A 69 5.11 -15.07 7.60
N ASP A 70 4.18 -14.13 7.66
CA ASP A 70 4.50 -12.72 7.81
C ASP A 70 4.67 -12.34 9.27
N THR A 71 5.54 -11.37 9.49
CA THR A 71 5.61 -10.65 10.76
C THR A 71 4.62 -9.49 10.72
N ALA A 72 3.52 -9.62 11.45
CA ALA A 72 2.52 -8.56 11.55
C ALA A 72 2.79 -7.67 12.76
N VAL A 73 2.97 -6.37 12.53
CA VAL A 73 3.23 -5.35 13.54
C VAL A 73 2.02 -4.44 13.70
N CYS A 74 1.45 -4.40 14.91
CA CYS A 74 0.36 -3.49 15.25
C CYS A 74 0.96 -2.15 15.71
N GLY A 75 0.96 -1.15 14.84
CA GLY A 75 1.56 0.14 15.13
C GLY A 75 1.72 0.99 13.88
N LEU A 76 2.49 2.04 14.02
CA LEU A 76 2.78 3.01 12.96
C LEU A 76 4.27 3.01 12.62
N VAL A 77 4.57 3.41 11.38
CA VAL A 77 5.93 3.74 10.96
C VAL A 77 6.01 5.24 10.74
N GLY A 78 7.08 5.87 11.23
CA GLY A 78 7.26 7.30 11.09
C GLY A 78 8.72 7.73 11.15
N ARG A 79 8.94 9.02 11.31
CA ARG A 79 10.27 9.65 11.30
C ARG A 79 11.09 9.32 12.53
N GLU A 80 10.44 9.23 13.68
CA GLU A 80 11.06 9.04 15.00
C GLU A 80 10.27 7.99 15.79
N ASN A 81 10.98 7.30 16.70
CA ASN A 81 10.35 6.34 17.60
C ASN A 81 9.61 7.06 18.72
N GLY A 82 8.48 6.52 19.14
CA GLY A 82 7.70 7.08 20.23
C GLY A 82 6.23 6.71 20.17
N GLU A 83 5.39 7.67 20.49
CA GLU A 83 3.94 7.57 20.37
C GLU A 83 3.39 8.82 19.69
N ILE A 84 2.40 8.62 18.82
CA ILE A 84 1.74 9.70 18.08
C ILE A 84 0.22 9.53 18.15
N ASP A 85 -0.51 10.60 17.96
CA ASP A 85 -1.94 10.56 17.80
C ASP A 85 -2.30 9.97 16.43
N PHE A 86 -3.14 8.94 16.44
CA PHE A 86 -3.67 8.30 15.26
C PHE A 86 -5.18 8.46 15.22
N HIS A 87 -5.71 8.93 14.11
CA HIS A 87 -7.13 9.23 13.92
C HIS A 87 -7.78 8.07 13.17
N VAL A 88 -8.47 7.23 13.92
CA VAL A 88 -9.21 6.08 13.38
C VAL A 88 -10.55 6.56 12.85
N VAL A 89 -10.75 6.46 11.54
CA VAL A 89 -11.99 6.82 10.87
C VAL A 89 -12.96 5.64 10.91
N ASP A 90 -14.19 5.91 11.36
CA ASP A 90 -15.22 4.89 11.48
C ASP A 90 -15.59 4.30 10.11
N ARG A 91 -15.65 2.97 10.02
CA ARG A 91 -16.12 2.22 8.85
C ARG A 91 -15.32 2.38 7.56
N LEU A 92 -14.32 3.25 7.51
CA LEU A 92 -13.41 3.42 6.37
C LEU A 92 -11.97 3.31 6.84
N HIS A 93 -11.50 2.08 6.98
CA HIS A 93 -10.16 1.81 7.50
C HIS A 93 -9.05 2.50 6.72
N GLY A 94 -9.19 2.58 5.38
CA GLY A 94 -8.24 3.24 4.50
C GLY A 94 -8.24 4.78 4.56
N PHE A 95 -9.00 5.41 5.46
CA PHE A 95 -8.95 6.87 5.71
C PHE A 95 -8.40 7.20 7.10
N SER A 96 -7.95 6.18 7.82
CA SER A 96 -7.34 6.37 9.14
C SER A 96 -5.91 6.87 8.98
N THR A 97 -5.55 7.96 9.67
CA THR A 97 -4.35 8.74 9.38
C THR A 97 -3.74 9.32 10.65
N THR A 98 -2.47 9.71 10.59
CA THR A 98 -1.82 10.53 11.63
C THR A 98 -2.07 12.03 11.43
N VAL A 99 -2.69 12.42 10.32
CA VAL A 99 -2.90 13.82 9.91
C VAL A 99 -4.34 14.24 10.20
N GLU A 100 -4.54 15.00 11.27
CA GLU A 100 -5.88 15.34 11.79
C GLU A 100 -6.79 16.02 10.75
N HIS A 101 -6.26 16.89 9.89
CA HIS A 101 -7.11 17.57 8.90
C HIS A 101 -7.67 16.61 7.85
N ILE A 102 -6.94 15.52 7.51
CA ILE A 102 -7.43 14.45 6.63
C ILE A 102 -8.56 13.68 7.32
N ALA A 103 -8.38 13.31 8.61
CA ALA A 103 -9.43 12.66 9.37
C ALA A 103 -10.71 13.53 9.49
N ARG A 104 -10.56 14.84 9.63
CA ARG A 104 -11.68 15.79 9.64
C ARG A 104 -12.43 15.83 8.29
N GLN A 105 -11.76 15.62 7.18
CA GLN A 105 -12.44 15.56 5.87
C GLN A 105 -13.44 14.40 5.80
N ALA A 106 -13.19 13.29 6.52
CA ALA A 106 -14.11 12.18 6.60
C ALA A 106 -15.50 12.58 7.16
N GLN A 107 -15.56 13.65 7.96
CA GLN A 107 -16.82 14.18 8.49
C GLN A 107 -17.74 14.73 7.41
N GLN A 108 -17.17 15.23 6.29
CA GLN A 108 -17.95 15.69 5.14
C GLN A 108 -18.75 14.56 4.47
N PHE A 109 -18.31 13.32 4.70
CA PHE A 109 -18.98 12.11 4.24
C PHE A 109 -19.87 11.46 5.32
N GLY A 110 -20.13 12.18 6.44
CA GLY A 110 -20.96 11.68 7.55
C GLY A 110 -20.23 10.63 8.42
N LEU A 111 -18.91 10.55 8.35
CA LEU A 111 -18.10 9.61 9.13
C LEU A 111 -17.51 10.30 10.37
N GLY A 112 -17.56 9.62 11.50
CA GLY A 112 -16.83 10.02 12.71
C GLY A 112 -15.37 9.55 12.66
N TYR A 113 -14.54 10.16 13.50
CA TYR A 113 -13.24 9.59 13.83
C TYR A 113 -12.98 9.72 15.34
N ARG A 114 -12.14 8.85 15.86
CA ARG A 114 -11.62 8.92 17.23
C ARG A 114 -10.11 8.97 17.19
N THR A 115 -9.50 9.70 18.10
CA THR A 115 -8.04 9.77 18.24
C THR A 115 -7.60 8.75 19.29
N VAL A 116 -6.58 7.99 18.97
CA VAL A 116 -5.93 7.04 19.87
C VAL A 116 -4.43 7.29 19.88
N ARG A 117 -3.80 7.05 21.01
CA ARG A 117 -2.35 7.10 21.12
C ARG A 117 -1.77 5.78 20.64
N MET A 118 -0.87 5.82 19.67
CA MET A 118 -0.30 4.63 19.03
C MET A 118 1.22 4.65 19.06
N PRO A 119 1.86 3.48 19.27
CA PRO A 119 3.29 3.38 19.13
C PRO A 119 3.71 3.60 17.67
N VAL A 120 4.77 4.36 17.49
CA VAL A 120 5.42 4.60 16.20
C VAL A 120 6.88 4.16 16.30
N VAL A 121 7.33 3.45 15.28
CA VAL A 121 8.74 3.05 15.13
C VAL A 121 9.27 3.61 13.81
N THR A 122 10.58 3.80 13.72
CA THR A 122 11.20 4.15 12.46
C THR A 122 11.28 2.92 11.54
N LEU A 123 11.27 3.12 10.23
CA LEU A 123 11.50 2.03 9.29
C LEU A 123 12.86 1.34 9.54
N ALA A 124 13.88 2.14 9.92
CA ALA A 124 15.20 1.62 10.29
C ALA A 124 15.15 0.69 11.51
N GLN A 125 14.41 1.07 12.56
CA GLN A 125 14.26 0.23 13.76
C GLN A 125 13.45 -1.01 13.46
N LEU A 126 12.35 -0.88 12.73
CA LEU A 126 11.54 -2.02 12.28
C LEU A 126 12.38 -3.08 11.57
N CYS A 127 13.23 -2.62 10.64
CA CYS A 127 14.16 -3.51 9.94
C CYS A 127 15.20 -4.14 10.86
N ALA A 128 15.77 -3.38 11.80
CA ALA A 128 16.79 -3.87 12.73
C ALA A 128 16.24 -4.92 13.69
N GLU A 129 15.07 -4.67 14.29
CA GLU A 129 14.40 -5.59 15.24
C GLU A 129 14.02 -6.91 14.58
N ASN A 130 13.58 -6.86 13.33
CA ASN A 130 13.20 -8.04 12.57
C ASN A 130 14.36 -8.68 11.79
N LYS A 131 15.60 -8.17 11.96
CA LYS A 131 16.82 -8.68 11.30
C LYS A 131 16.66 -8.78 9.78
N VAL A 132 16.03 -7.74 9.21
CA VAL A 132 15.75 -7.69 7.77
C VAL A 132 17.07 -7.73 7.00
N GLY A 133 17.13 -8.61 6.00
CA GLY A 133 18.22 -8.68 5.04
C GLY A 133 17.88 -7.88 3.78
N GLU A 134 17.79 -8.59 2.67
CA GLU A 134 17.38 -8.02 1.39
C GLU A 134 15.88 -7.69 1.39
N ILE A 135 15.51 -6.58 0.75
CA ILE A 135 14.12 -6.16 0.58
C ILE A 135 13.84 -6.05 -0.93
N ASP A 136 13.00 -6.91 -1.44
CA ASP A 136 12.62 -6.85 -2.84
C ASP A 136 11.71 -5.66 -3.11
N PHE A 137 10.65 -5.48 -2.32
CA PHE A 137 9.88 -4.25 -2.40
C PHE A 137 9.44 -3.72 -1.03
N LEU A 138 9.32 -2.41 -0.96
CA LEU A 138 8.71 -1.64 0.12
C LEU A 138 7.47 -0.95 -0.44
N LYS A 139 6.29 -1.19 0.16
CA LYS A 139 5.07 -0.43 -0.11
C LYS A 139 4.77 0.49 1.06
N ILE A 140 4.41 1.72 0.76
CA ILE A 140 4.03 2.76 1.74
C ILE A 140 2.70 3.36 1.31
N ASP A 141 1.70 3.27 2.19
CA ASP A 141 0.37 3.82 2.00
C ASP A 141 -0.23 4.07 3.40
N VAL A 142 -0.04 5.28 3.89
CA VAL A 142 -0.33 5.65 5.28
C VAL A 142 -1.18 6.91 5.38
N GLU A 143 -1.84 7.26 4.28
CA GLU A 143 -2.85 8.31 4.22
C GLU A 143 -2.31 9.68 4.67
N GLY A 144 -1.19 10.10 4.05
CA GLY A 144 -0.56 11.40 4.24
C GLY A 144 0.67 11.42 5.16
N GLY A 145 1.12 10.27 5.63
CA GLY A 145 2.34 10.13 6.46
C GLY A 145 3.58 9.64 5.70
N GLU A 146 3.55 9.56 4.37
CA GLU A 146 4.58 8.93 3.52
C GLU A 146 5.95 9.60 3.70
N VAL A 147 5.99 10.93 3.84
CA VAL A 147 7.21 11.70 4.10
C VAL A 147 7.91 11.20 5.36
N ASP A 148 7.18 11.00 6.45
CA ASP A 148 7.76 10.59 7.73
C ASP A 148 8.22 9.13 7.71
N VAL A 149 7.50 8.24 7.05
CA VAL A 149 7.93 6.85 6.84
C VAL A 149 9.25 6.81 6.09
N LEU A 150 9.36 7.54 4.98
CA LEU A 150 10.57 7.60 4.16
C LEU A 150 11.76 8.16 4.93
N HIS A 151 11.56 9.22 5.69
CA HIS A 151 12.61 9.84 6.51
C HIS A 151 13.06 8.97 7.70
N GLY A 152 12.21 8.05 8.17
CA GLY A 152 12.54 7.09 9.22
C GLY A 152 13.40 5.90 8.74
N GLY A 153 13.75 5.82 7.46
CA GLY A 153 14.54 4.74 6.89
C GLY A 153 16.04 4.95 6.94
N ASP A 154 16.81 3.88 7.17
CA ASP A 154 18.24 3.82 6.92
C ASP A 154 18.51 3.26 5.52
N TRP A 155 18.48 4.13 4.53
CA TRP A 155 18.57 3.80 3.10
C TRP A 155 19.97 3.36 2.65
N GLY A 156 20.96 3.52 3.49
CA GLY A 156 22.31 2.98 3.26
C GLY A 156 22.43 1.52 3.65
N ARG A 157 21.64 1.09 4.64
CA ARG A 157 21.66 -0.28 5.16
C ARG A 157 20.51 -1.12 4.63
N TYR A 158 19.30 -0.57 4.60
CA TYR A 158 18.07 -1.24 4.18
C TYR A 158 17.59 -0.59 2.89
N ARG A 159 17.94 -1.21 1.76
CA ARG A 159 17.74 -0.63 0.44
C ARG A 159 16.80 -1.51 -0.40
N PRO A 160 15.49 -1.22 -0.42
CA PRO A 160 14.54 -1.95 -1.25
C PRO A 160 14.88 -1.83 -2.74
N LYS A 161 14.72 -2.92 -3.50
CA LYS A 161 14.91 -2.88 -4.96
C LYS A 161 13.83 -2.03 -5.63
N VAL A 162 12.59 -2.15 -5.14
CA VAL A 162 11.43 -1.36 -5.60
C VAL A 162 10.76 -0.69 -4.40
N VAL A 163 10.42 0.59 -4.56
CA VAL A 163 9.60 1.33 -3.59
C VAL A 163 8.30 1.73 -4.28
N VAL A 164 7.17 1.41 -3.67
CA VAL A 164 5.83 1.80 -4.11
C VAL A 164 5.24 2.71 -3.05
N VAL A 165 4.87 3.92 -3.43
CA VAL A 165 4.34 4.92 -2.49
C VAL A 165 3.01 5.44 -3.01
N GLU A 166 2.00 5.53 -2.13
CA GLU A 166 0.78 6.24 -2.47
C GLU A 166 1.11 7.69 -2.82
N ALA A 167 0.53 8.17 -3.92
CA ALA A 167 0.98 9.40 -4.57
C ALA A 167 -0.13 10.43 -4.76
N VAL A 168 -1.31 10.17 -4.21
CA VAL A 168 -2.45 11.08 -4.29
C VAL A 168 -3.06 11.31 -2.93
N MET A 169 -3.57 12.51 -2.73
CA MET A 169 -4.24 12.87 -1.49
C MET A 169 -5.53 12.08 -1.29
N PRO A 170 -5.76 11.53 -0.08
CA PRO A 170 -6.99 10.82 0.26
C PRO A 170 -8.24 11.66 -0.07
N GLY A 171 -9.20 11.06 -0.76
CA GLY A 171 -10.51 11.66 -1.04
C GLY A 171 -10.54 12.73 -2.15
N THR A 172 -9.43 13.39 -2.47
CA THR A 172 -9.38 14.40 -3.56
C THR A 172 -8.73 13.86 -4.83
N GLY A 173 -7.79 12.93 -4.72
CA GLY A 173 -7.00 12.43 -5.83
C GLY A 173 -5.96 13.44 -6.35
N GLU A 174 -5.71 14.52 -5.61
CA GLU A 174 -4.69 15.50 -5.97
C GLU A 174 -3.28 14.91 -5.77
N PRO A 175 -2.30 15.30 -6.60
CA PRO A 175 -0.92 14.85 -6.45
C PRO A 175 -0.32 15.17 -5.09
N ALA A 176 0.27 14.17 -4.41
CA ALA A 176 0.89 14.31 -3.09
C ALA A 176 2.40 14.01 -3.09
N TRP A 177 2.99 13.65 -4.22
CA TRP A 177 4.39 13.19 -4.27
C TRP A 177 5.44 14.30 -4.26
N ALA A 178 5.08 15.56 -4.46
CA ALA A 178 6.05 16.66 -4.53
C ALA A 178 6.90 16.80 -3.26
N ASP A 179 6.34 16.43 -2.10
CA ASP A 179 7.00 16.58 -0.81
C ASP A 179 7.99 15.47 -0.50
N TRP A 180 7.86 14.30 -1.12
CA TRP A 180 8.69 13.14 -0.81
C TRP A 180 9.48 12.56 -2.01
N GLU A 181 9.07 12.78 -3.25
CA GLU A 181 9.78 12.27 -4.44
C GLU A 181 11.25 12.70 -4.51
N PRO A 182 11.61 14.00 -4.22
CA PRO A 182 13.00 14.42 -4.23
C PRO A 182 13.87 13.62 -3.28
N PHE A 183 13.31 13.12 -2.17
CA PHE A 183 14.02 12.29 -1.21
C PHE A 183 14.46 10.95 -1.80
N LEU A 184 13.59 10.27 -2.56
CA LEU A 184 13.92 9.00 -3.23
C LEU A 184 14.90 9.21 -4.39
N LEU A 185 14.67 10.23 -5.22
CA LEU A 185 15.54 10.55 -6.34
C LEU A 185 16.98 10.85 -5.88
N ALA A 186 17.12 11.64 -4.79
CA ALA A 186 18.43 11.95 -4.21
C ALA A 186 19.16 10.72 -3.61
N ARG A 187 18.45 9.60 -3.44
CA ARG A 187 18.99 8.33 -2.94
C ARG A 187 19.22 7.29 -4.04
N GLY A 188 19.26 7.72 -5.30
CA GLY A 188 19.52 6.84 -6.43
C GLY A 188 18.36 5.90 -6.74
N TYR A 189 17.13 6.36 -6.56
CA TYR A 189 15.95 5.70 -7.09
C TYR A 189 15.49 6.40 -8.37
N ARG A 190 15.04 5.64 -9.34
CA ARG A 190 14.47 6.13 -10.59
C ARG A 190 12.98 5.92 -10.60
N PHE A 191 12.23 6.97 -10.95
CA PHE A 191 10.80 6.84 -11.21
C PHE A 191 10.56 5.90 -12.41
N ALA A 192 9.67 4.92 -12.25
CA ALA A 192 9.37 3.92 -13.27
C ALA A 192 7.93 3.98 -13.78
N LEU A 193 6.95 4.11 -12.88
CA LEU A 193 5.53 4.01 -13.23
C LEU A 193 4.68 4.85 -12.29
N PHE A 194 3.64 5.48 -12.80
CA PHE A 194 2.50 5.99 -12.05
C PHE A 194 1.24 5.24 -12.48
N ASP A 195 0.60 4.53 -11.55
CA ASP A 195 -0.58 3.72 -11.82
C ASP A 195 -1.91 4.47 -11.63
N THR A 196 -1.85 5.79 -11.41
CA THR A 196 -2.93 6.72 -11.05
C THR A 196 -3.27 6.81 -9.56
N LEU A 197 -2.66 5.96 -8.73
CA LEU A 197 -2.76 6.00 -7.27
C LEU A 197 -1.36 6.00 -6.65
N ASN A 198 -0.50 5.10 -7.12
CA ASN A 198 0.83 4.87 -6.57
C ASN A 198 1.93 5.22 -7.58
N ARG A 199 3.09 5.62 -7.08
CA ARG A 199 4.31 5.78 -7.86
C ARG A 199 5.31 4.70 -7.49
N PHE A 200 5.91 4.10 -8.52
CA PHE A 200 6.89 3.04 -8.42
C PHE A 200 8.28 3.60 -8.70
N TYR A 201 9.22 3.29 -7.84
CA TYR A 201 10.62 3.68 -7.96
C TYR A 201 11.49 2.45 -7.89
N VAL A 202 12.51 2.38 -8.74
CA VAL A 202 13.48 1.27 -8.77
C VAL A 202 14.85 1.81 -8.42
N ALA A 203 15.58 1.12 -7.55
CA ALA A 203 16.95 1.46 -7.24
C ALA A 203 17.84 1.34 -8.48
N GLU A 204 18.72 2.31 -8.70
CA GLU A 204 19.52 2.46 -9.93
C GLU A 204 20.40 1.23 -10.24
N GLU A 205 20.78 0.48 -9.20
CA GLU A 205 21.54 -0.76 -9.32
C GLU A 205 20.75 -1.95 -9.87
N HIS A 206 19.43 -1.80 -10.09
CA HIS A 206 18.55 -2.82 -10.65
C HIS A 206 17.92 -2.42 -12.00
N PRO A 207 18.73 -2.14 -13.04
CA PRO A 207 18.21 -1.71 -14.34
C PRO A 207 17.35 -2.77 -15.03
N ASP A 208 17.56 -4.03 -14.71
CA ASP A 208 16.77 -5.15 -15.22
C ASP A 208 15.33 -5.15 -14.67
N ILE A 209 15.15 -4.82 -13.38
CA ILE A 209 13.83 -4.63 -12.78
C ILE A 209 13.14 -3.42 -13.40
N PHE A 210 13.88 -2.32 -13.54
CA PHE A 210 13.37 -1.11 -14.18
C PHE A 210 12.85 -1.38 -15.60
N ALA A 211 13.59 -2.14 -16.39
CA ALA A 211 13.22 -2.47 -17.76
C ALA A 211 11.98 -3.39 -17.89
N ARG A 212 11.61 -4.10 -16.83
CA ARG A 212 10.41 -4.96 -16.78
C ARG A 212 9.13 -4.20 -16.41
N LEU A 213 9.26 -3.06 -15.74
CA LEU A 213 8.10 -2.24 -15.43
C LEU A 213 7.65 -1.47 -16.68
N PRO A 214 6.35 -1.41 -16.98
CA PRO A 214 5.85 -0.60 -18.07
C PRO A 214 5.96 0.89 -17.71
N SER A 215 6.08 1.75 -18.74
CA SER A 215 6.06 3.21 -18.54
C SER A 215 4.67 3.77 -18.24
N GLU A 216 3.62 2.99 -18.52
CA GLU A 216 2.24 3.35 -18.31
C GLU A 216 1.49 2.22 -17.60
N ARG A 217 0.46 2.58 -16.86
CA ARG A 217 -0.41 1.63 -16.17
C ARG A 217 -1.00 0.62 -17.16
N ALA A 218 -1.01 -0.65 -16.79
CA ALA A 218 -1.70 -1.66 -17.56
C ALA A 218 -3.21 -1.35 -17.65
N PRO A 219 -3.87 -1.75 -18.77
CA PRO A 219 -5.33 -1.67 -18.85
C PRO A 219 -5.99 -2.40 -17.67
N TRP A 220 -7.07 -1.83 -17.16
CA TRP A 220 -7.76 -2.35 -15.97
C TRP A 220 -8.24 -3.80 -16.11
N ASP A 221 -8.60 -4.20 -17.31
CA ASP A 221 -9.04 -5.55 -17.65
C ASP A 221 -7.91 -6.51 -18.04
N LYS A 222 -6.65 -6.08 -17.82
CA LYS A 222 -5.46 -6.93 -18.11
C LYS A 222 -5.47 -8.22 -17.31
N VAL A 223 -5.97 -8.18 -16.08
CA VAL A 223 -6.14 -9.33 -15.18
C VAL A 223 -7.49 -9.25 -14.49
N ARG A 224 -8.00 -10.38 -14.00
CA ARG A 224 -9.22 -10.40 -13.20
C ARG A 224 -8.95 -9.76 -11.82
N HIS A 225 -9.95 -9.07 -11.29
CA HIS A 225 -9.90 -8.55 -9.93
C HIS A 225 -10.61 -9.50 -8.96
N MET A 226 -10.15 -9.52 -7.71
CA MET A 226 -10.73 -10.40 -6.70
C MET A 226 -12.23 -10.18 -6.48
N TYR A 227 -12.74 -8.95 -6.67
CA TYR A 227 -14.19 -8.69 -6.53
C TYR A 227 -15.03 -9.27 -7.67
N GLU A 228 -14.41 -9.82 -8.70
CA GLU A 228 -15.06 -10.52 -9.79
C GLU A 228 -15.17 -12.03 -9.55
N ILE A 229 -14.53 -12.52 -8.46
CA ILE A 229 -14.60 -13.94 -8.09
C ILE A 229 -16.07 -14.33 -7.83
N GLY A 230 -16.49 -15.43 -8.47
CA GLY A 230 -17.87 -15.93 -8.37
C GLY A 230 -18.87 -15.24 -9.31
N ARG A 231 -18.44 -14.26 -10.12
CA ARG A 231 -19.27 -13.70 -11.20
C ARG A 231 -19.14 -14.54 -12.47
N ALA A 232 -20.25 -14.69 -13.18
CA ALA A 232 -20.26 -15.39 -14.46
C ALA A 232 -19.33 -14.68 -15.46
N PRO A 233 -18.56 -15.43 -16.30
CA PRO A 233 -17.62 -14.84 -17.26
C PRO A 233 -18.26 -13.82 -18.21
N GLU A 234 -19.51 -14.07 -18.63
CA GLU A 234 -20.29 -13.15 -19.48
C GLU A 234 -20.69 -11.85 -18.76
N LYS A 235 -20.52 -11.80 -17.44
CA LYS A 235 -20.73 -10.61 -16.61
C LYS A 235 -19.41 -10.01 -16.15
N SER A 236 -18.26 -10.54 -16.61
CA SER A 236 -16.97 -9.91 -16.34
C SER A 236 -16.96 -8.51 -16.97
N TRP A 237 -16.44 -7.56 -16.21
CA TRP A 237 -16.59 -6.15 -16.52
C TRP A 237 -15.37 -5.70 -17.31
N SER A 238 -15.59 -5.06 -18.45
CA SER A 238 -14.52 -4.31 -19.12
C SER A 238 -14.07 -3.14 -18.25
N ALA A 239 -12.82 -2.72 -18.40
CA ALA A 239 -12.25 -1.55 -17.69
C ALA A 239 -13.18 -0.33 -17.71
N ALA A 240 -13.83 -0.07 -18.87
CA ALA A 240 -14.78 1.03 -19.03
C ALA A 240 -16.03 0.93 -18.13
N ARG A 241 -16.32 -0.28 -17.59
CA ARG A 241 -17.44 -0.48 -16.66
C ARG A 241 -16.97 -0.57 -15.20
N LEU A 242 -15.74 -0.98 -14.95
CA LEU A 242 -15.21 -1.15 -13.61
C LEU A 242 -14.91 0.20 -12.94
N GLU A 243 -14.38 1.18 -13.65
CA GLU A 243 -14.15 2.52 -13.11
C GLU A 243 -15.44 3.23 -12.64
N PRO A 244 -16.52 3.29 -13.45
CA PRO A 244 -17.78 3.85 -12.96
C PRO A 244 -18.42 3.05 -11.83
N MET A 245 -18.19 1.74 -11.78
CA MET A 245 -18.70 0.89 -10.70
C MET A 245 -17.89 1.08 -9.42
N ARG A 246 -16.59 1.25 -9.52
CA ARG A 246 -15.71 1.60 -8.41
C ARG A 246 -16.12 2.94 -7.78
N ALA A 247 -16.34 3.97 -8.62
CA ALA A 247 -16.90 5.25 -8.18
C ALA A 247 -18.30 5.09 -7.55
N ARG A 248 -19.13 4.18 -8.08
CA ARG A 248 -20.46 3.87 -7.51
C ARG A 248 -20.38 3.04 -6.23
N LEU A 249 -19.47 2.07 -6.13
CA LEU A 249 -19.27 1.28 -4.92
C LEU A 249 -18.66 2.14 -3.81
N ASN A 250 -17.70 3.00 -4.13
CA ASN A 250 -17.17 3.96 -3.20
C ASN A 250 -18.24 4.97 -2.77
N SER A 251 -19.05 5.50 -3.69
CA SER A 251 -20.15 6.41 -3.38
C SER A 251 -21.38 5.70 -2.75
N ALA A 252 -21.61 4.42 -2.99
CA ALA A 252 -22.67 3.65 -2.34
C ALA A 252 -22.23 3.12 -0.98
N ALA A 253 -20.97 2.74 -0.82
CA ALA A 253 -20.36 2.48 0.48
C ALA A 253 -20.38 3.72 1.36
N MET A 254 -20.19 4.90 0.79
CA MET A 254 -20.37 6.18 1.49
C MET A 254 -21.84 6.46 1.85
N ARG A 255 -22.83 6.13 0.97
CA ARG A 255 -24.27 6.39 1.22
C ARG A 255 -24.97 5.35 2.10
N SER A 256 -24.60 4.08 2.05
CA SER A 256 -25.17 3.06 2.96
C SER A 256 -24.69 3.21 4.40
N ARG A 257 -23.73 4.10 4.61
CA ARG A 257 -23.10 4.46 5.88
C ARG A 257 -23.65 5.77 6.45
N SER A 258 -24.51 6.46 5.71
CA SER A 258 -25.25 7.66 6.13
C SER A 258 -26.68 7.38 6.57
N ARG A 259 -27.03 6.12 6.84
CA ARG A 259 -28.31 5.73 7.47
C ARG A 259 -28.07 4.97 8.76
#